data_c2ef4abbd102cafdda13a222d86b5153
#
_entry.id   c2ef4abbd102cafdda13a222d86b5153
#
_cell.length_a   1.000
_cell.length_b   1.000
_cell.length_c   1.000
_cell.angle_alpha   90.00
_cell.angle_beta   90.00
_cell.angle_gamma   90.00
#
_symmetry.space_group_name_H-M   'P 1'
#
loop_
_entity.id
_entity.type
_entity.pdbx_description
1 polymer ?
#
loop_
_entity_poly.entity_id
_entity_poly.type
_entity_poly.pdbx_seq_one_letter_code
_entity_poly.pdbx_strand_id
1 'polypeptide(L)'
;FEGNSAKDFNLILGSKSMIPGFEDQLVDKKPSKFTIDCKFPEDYFKKDLANVDAKFEINLKKVQEITEAKVDKDLFDKLQMDIKEKSEFRDEIAKRMENEVEIQEKDLTKESIYETLLNMNKFSAPKSTVNEQADLMRKDALMRIGHTEDNAGDDLFPVSTFVEKAEKRVRLDLLFAELIKHFDINVSKEDVDNFIEKESSRYKDPEQYKKWISGQPQQLEQFRMIV
;
A
#
# COMPACT_ATOMS: atom_id res chain seq x y z
N PHE A 1 -27.02 -23.71 -4.05
CA PHE A 1 -25.62 -23.98 -4.41
C PHE A 1 -24.90 -24.49 -3.16
N GLU A 2 -24.49 -25.75 -3.17
CA GLU A 2 -23.68 -26.32 -2.08
C GLU A 2 -22.31 -25.62 -2.02
N GLY A 3 -21.89 -25.20 -0.81
CA GLY A 3 -20.57 -24.61 -0.58
C GLY A 3 -20.50 -23.09 -0.46
N ASN A 4 -21.59 -22.34 -0.67
CA ASN A 4 -21.62 -20.88 -0.53
C ASN A 4 -22.20 -20.45 0.84
N SER A 5 -21.45 -20.64 1.91
CA SER A 5 -21.82 -20.13 3.22
C SER A 5 -20.66 -19.31 3.82
N ALA A 6 -20.96 -18.15 4.35
CA ALA A 6 -20.05 -17.35 5.16
C ALA A 6 -20.52 -17.37 6.63
N LYS A 7 -19.59 -17.56 7.54
CA LYS A 7 -19.87 -17.51 9.00
C LYS A 7 -19.20 -16.27 9.57
N ASP A 8 -19.87 -15.64 10.52
CA ASP A 8 -19.37 -14.49 11.28
C ASP A 8 -18.93 -13.32 10.39
N PHE A 9 -19.70 -13.09 9.32
CA PHE A 9 -19.47 -12.01 8.37
C PHE A 9 -19.95 -10.66 8.95
N ASN A 10 -19.07 -9.65 8.96
CA ASN A 10 -19.43 -8.30 9.37
C ASN A 10 -19.85 -7.49 8.13
N LEU A 11 -21.11 -7.05 8.12
CA LEU A 11 -21.66 -6.22 7.04
C LEU A 11 -21.96 -4.81 7.57
N ILE A 12 -21.50 -3.81 6.85
CA ILE A 12 -21.86 -2.41 7.10
C ILE A 12 -22.97 -2.05 6.11
N LEU A 13 -24.18 -1.78 6.64
CA LEU A 13 -25.31 -1.36 5.83
C LEU A 13 -25.01 -0.01 5.16
N GLY A 14 -25.28 0.09 3.88
CA GLY A 14 -25.00 1.28 3.06
C GLY A 14 -23.61 1.25 2.41
N SER A 15 -22.78 0.25 2.70
CA SER A 15 -21.45 0.09 2.06
C SER A 15 -21.52 -0.30 0.60
N LYS A 16 -22.70 -0.81 0.14
CA LYS A 16 -22.91 -1.37 -1.19
C LYS A 16 -21.92 -2.49 -1.56
N SER A 17 -21.43 -3.21 -0.55
CA SER A 17 -20.50 -4.32 -0.71
C SER A 17 -21.18 -5.61 -1.16
N MET A 18 -22.51 -5.68 -1.03
CA MET A 18 -23.34 -6.82 -1.42
C MET A 18 -24.12 -6.53 -2.72
N ILE A 19 -24.73 -7.57 -3.26
CA ILE A 19 -25.58 -7.44 -4.45
C ILE A 19 -26.77 -6.50 -4.19
N PRO A 20 -27.28 -5.80 -5.21
CA PRO A 20 -28.37 -4.85 -5.06
C PRO A 20 -29.61 -5.45 -4.34
N GLY A 21 -30.18 -4.70 -3.41
CA GLY A 21 -31.35 -5.11 -2.63
C GLY A 21 -31.06 -6.05 -1.45
N PHE A 22 -29.81 -6.50 -1.27
CA PHE A 22 -29.44 -7.32 -0.11
C PHE A 22 -29.43 -6.52 1.18
N GLU A 23 -28.71 -5.40 1.20
CA GLU A 23 -28.56 -4.55 2.39
C GLU A 23 -29.89 -3.91 2.77
N ASP A 24 -30.71 -3.50 1.80
CA ASP A 24 -32.01 -2.86 2.02
C ASP A 24 -32.99 -3.75 2.80
N GLN A 25 -32.96 -5.07 2.55
CA GLN A 25 -33.80 -6.03 3.25
C GLN A 25 -33.34 -6.34 4.68
N LEU A 26 -32.14 -5.88 5.07
CA LEU A 26 -31.60 -6.02 6.41
C LEU A 26 -31.90 -4.82 7.31
N VAL A 27 -32.34 -3.70 6.74
CA VAL A 27 -32.68 -2.50 7.49
C VAL A 27 -33.79 -2.83 8.52
N ASP A 28 -33.65 -2.32 9.72
CA ASP A 28 -34.59 -2.50 10.85
C ASP A 28 -34.79 -3.96 11.33
N LYS A 29 -34.00 -4.92 10.82
CA LYS A 29 -34.07 -6.30 11.30
C LYS A 29 -33.37 -6.45 12.65
N LYS A 30 -34.02 -7.23 13.53
CA LYS A 30 -33.44 -7.65 14.82
C LYS A 30 -32.72 -9.00 14.69
N PRO A 31 -31.80 -9.32 15.62
CA PRO A 31 -31.15 -10.61 15.65
C PRO A 31 -32.16 -11.76 15.56
N SER A 32 -32.13 -12.50 14.46
CA SER A 32 -33.02 -13.61 14.14
C SER A 32 -32.57 -14.35 12.90
N LYS A 33 -33.20 -15.49 12.61
CA LYS A 33 -33.02 -16.20 11.33
C LYS A 33 -34.16 -15.84 10.39
N PHE A 34 -33.82 -15.50 9.16
CA PHE A 34 -34.79 -15.19 8.09
C PHE A 34 -34.17 -15.42 6.72
N THR A 35 -35.02 -15.39 5.71
CA THR A 35 -34.59 -15.53 4.32
C THR A 35 -34.86 -14.22 3.57
N ILE A 36 -33.97 -13.85 2.71
CA ILE A 36 -34.13 -12.74 1.76
C ILE A 36 -33.99 -13.22 0.33
N ASP A 37 -34.73 -12.59 -0.56
CA ASP A 37 -34.70 -12.87 -1.99
C ASP A 37 -33.96 -11.73 -2.69
N CYS A 38 -32.88 -12.05 -3.42
CA CYS A 38 -32.12 -11.08 -4.16
C CYS A 38 -31.85 -11.61 -5.57
N LYS A 39 -31.67 -10.70 -6.52
CA LYS A 39 -31.30 -11.02 -7.88
C LYS A 39 -29.86 -10.58 -8.14
N PHE A 40 -29.06 -11.48 -8.70
CA PHE A 40 -27.71 -11.12 -9.13
C PHE A 40 -27.76 -10.15 -10.30
N PRO A 41 -26.92 -9.12 -10.34
CA PRO A 41 -26.86 -8.16 -11.43
C PRO A 41 -26.40 -8.84 -12.74
N GLU A 42 -26.70 -8.21 -13.87
CA GLU A 42 -26.36 -8.73 -15.19
C GLU A 42 -24.85 -8.79 -15.42
N ASP A 43 -24.11 -7.86 -14.85
CA ASP A 43 -22.66 -7.73 -14.93
C ASP A 43 -21.91 -8.47 -13.81
N TYR A 44 -22.59 -9.42 -13.13
CA TYR A 44 -21.94 -10.16 -12.05
C TYR A 44 -20.75 -10.96 -12.56
N PHE A 45 -19.63 -10.95 -11.84
CA PHE A 45 -18.35 -11.55 -12.25
C PHE A 45 -18.43 -13.05 -12.59
N LYS A 46 -19.36 -13.81 -11.98
CA LYS A 46 -19.66 -15.20 -12.36
C LYS A 46 -20.84 -15.21 -13.32
N LYS A 47 -20.57 -15.48 -14.59
CA LYS A 47 -21.57 -15.48 -15.67
C LYS A 47 -22.73 -16.44 -15.42
N ASP A 48 -22.48 -17.56 -14.76
CA ASP A 48 -23.51 -18.58 -14.45
C ASP A 48 -24.52 -18.10 -13.39
N LEU A 49 -24.22 -17.04 -12.67
CA LEU A 49 -25.10 -16.43 -11.66
C LEU A 49 -25.74 -15.12 -12.13
N ALA A 50 -25.27 -14.54 -13.23
CA ALA A 50 -25.80 -13.28 -13.74
C ALA A 50 -27.31 -13.40 -14.04
N ASN A 51 -28.10 -12.42 -13.58
CA ASN A 51 -29.56 -12.38 -13.71
C ASN A 51 -30.34 -13.50 -12.98
N VAL A 52 -29.67 -14.33 -12.16
CA VAL A 52 -30.33 -15.42 -11.41
C VAL A 52 -30.90 -14.91 -10.10
N ASP A 53 -32.14 -15.34 -9.79
CA ASP A 53 -32.75 -15.11 -8.48
C ASP A 53 -32.16 -16.06 -7.44
N ALA A 54 -31.76 -15.55 -6.29
CA ALA A 54 -31.15 -16.31 -5.22
C ALA A 54 -31.83 -16.03 -3.87
N LYS A 55 -31.99 -17.09 -3.08
CA LYS A 55 -32.47 -17.00 -1.70
C LYS A 55 -31.28 -17.13 -0.75
N PHE A 56 -31.18 -16.17 0.17
CA PHE A 56 -30.15 -16.16 1.19
C PHE A 56 -30.76 -16.43 2.56
N GLU A 57 -30.36 -17.50 3.19
CA GLU A 57 -30.70 -17.79 4.58
C GLU A 57 -29.73 -17.03 5.49
N ILE A 58 -30.24 -16.07 6.23
CA ILE A 58 -29.46 -15.20 7.07
C ILE A 58 -29.71 -15.54 8.54
N ASN A 59 -28.64 -15.70 9.29
CA ASN A 59 -28.65 -15.75 10.73
C ASN A 59 -28.02 -14.46 11.29
N LEU A 60 -28.81 -13.44 11.50
CA LEU A 60 -28.39 -12.17 12.07
C LEU A 60 -28.11 -12.36 13.56
N LYS A 61 -26.83 -12.33 13.93
CA LYS A 61 -26.38 -12.58 15.33
C LYS A 61 -26.40 -11.31 16.18
N LYS A 62 -25.95 -10.18 15.59
CA LYS A 62 -25.77 -8.92 16.32
C LYS A 62 -26.00 -7.74 15.40
N VAL A 63 -26.63 -6.72 15.91
CA VAL A 63 -26.73 -5.41 15.28
C VAL A 63 -25.93 -4.42 16.12
N GLN A 64 -25.11 -3.62 15.47
CA GLN A 64 -24.29 -2.58 16.10
C GLN A 64 -24.52 -1.27 15.36
N GLU A 65 -24.59 -0.20 16.10
CA GLU A 65 -24.61 1.15 15.56
C GLU A 65 -23.19 1.72 15.57
N ILE A 66 -22.81 2.36 14.48
CA ILE A 66 -21.56 3.10 14.42
C ILE A 66 -21.80 4.46 15.04
N THR A 67 -21.21 4.70 16.19
CA THR A 67 -21.22 6.00 16.85
C THR A 67 -19.90 6.70 16.69
N GLU A 68 -19.91 8.02 16.58
CA GLU A 68 -18.68 8.81 16.55
C GLU A 68 -17.89 8.60 17.85
N ALA A 69 -16.60 8.34 17.70
CA ALA A 69 -15.72 8.22 18.84
C ALA A 69 -15.56 9.57 19.55
N LYS A 70 -15.71 9.57 20.86
CA LYS A 70 -15.35 10.75 21.65
C LYS A 70 -13.83 10.91 21.66
N VAL A 71 -13.39 12.15 21.45
CA VAL A 71 -11.98 12.50 21.57
C VAL A 71 -11.64 12.70 23.05
N ASP A 72 -11.32 11.61 23.71
CA ASP A 72 -11.04 11.52 25.14
C ASP A 72 -9.85 10.60 25.43
N LYS A 73 -9.54 10.42 26.71
CA LYS A 73 -8.41 9.61 27.15
C LYS A 73 -8.50 8.15 26.67
N ASP A 74 -9.71 7.57 26.64
CA ASP A 74 -9.90 6.18 26.19
C ASP A 74 -9.49 6.00 24.70
N LEU A 75 -9.73 7.03 23.88
CA LEU A 75 -9.28 7.04 22.50
C LEU A 75 -7.76 7.14 22.42
N PHE A 76 -7.13 8.01 23.21
CA PHE A 76 -5.68 8.19 23.21
C PHE A 76 -4.97 6.91 23.66
N ASP A 77 -5.46 6.26 24.71
CA ASP A 77 -4.93 4.99 25.19
C ASP A 77 -5.05 3.87 24.14
N LYS A 78 -6.18 3.79 23.43
CA LYS A 78 -6.37 2.83 22.32
C LYS A 78 -5.44 3.09 21.14
N LEU A 79 -5.13 4.34 20.86
CA LEU A 79 -4.19 4.75 19.81
C LEU A 79 -2.73 4.66 20.27
N GLN A 80 -2.48 4.28 21.53
CA GLN A 80 -1.16 4.21 22.17
C GLN A 80 -0.40 5.55 22.09
N MET A 81 -1.14 6.66 22.23
CA MET A 81 -0.59 8.01 22.21
C MET A 81 -0.46 8.51 23.66
N ASP A 82 0.74 8.99 24.03
CA ASP A 82 0.97 9.62 25.34
C ASP A 82 0.49 11.08 25.32
N ILE A 83 -0.82 11.25 25.21
CA ILE A 83 -1.51 12.54 25.08
C ILE A 83 -2.53 12.66 26.20
N LYS A 84 -2.63 13.84 26.79
CA LYS A 84 -3.53 14.11 27.93
C LYS A 84 -4.69 15.00 27.55
N GLU A 85 -4.51 15.89 26.59
CA GLU A 85 -5.48 16.89 26.21
C GLU A 85 -5.88 16.80 24.72
N LYS A 86 -7.11 17.23 24.44
CA LYS A 86 -7.63 17.25 23.07
C LYS A 86 -6.89 18.20 22.13
N SER A 87 -6.31 19.29 22.68
CA SER A 87 -5.46 20.22 21.94
C SER A 87 -4.19 19.52 21.44
N GLU A 88 -3.48 18.83 22.33
CA GLU A 88 -2.27 18.06 22.01
C GLU A 88 -2.56 16.98 20.93
N PHE A 89 -3.73 16.34 21.01
CA PHE A 89 -4.14 15.37 20.00
C PHE A 89 -4.30 16.02 18.62
N ARG A 90 -4.93 17.19 18.54
CA ARG A 90 -5.07 17.94 17.29
C ARG A 90 -3.74 18.37 16.72
N ASP A 91 -2.84 18.85 17.56
CA ASP A 91 -1.52 19.31 17.15
C ASP A 91 -0.68 18.14 16.61
N GLU A 92 -0.75 16.98 17.27
CA GLU A 92 -0.07 15.77 16.81
C GLU A 92 -0.64 15.26 15.46
N ILE A 93 -1.96 15.28 15.28
CA ILE A 93 -2.57 14.91 13.99
C ILE A 93 -2.20 15.92 12.90
N ALA A 94 -2.24 17.22 13.19
CA ALA A 94 -1.83 18.26 12.24
C ALA A 94 -0.38 18.05 11.80
N LYS A 95 0.53 17.82 12.74
CA LYS A 95 1.94 17.53 12.44
C LYS A 95 2.13 16.28 11.60
N ARG A 96 1.37 15.22 11.85
CA ARG A 96 1.42 14.00 11.01
C ARG A 96 0.92 14.27 9.59
N MET A 97 -0.17 15.02 9.45
CA MET A 97 -0.70 15.41 8.15
C MET A 97 0.28 16.32 7.39
N GLU A 98 0.92 17.28 8.06
CA GLU A 98 1.96 18.13 7.46
C GLU A 98 3.15 17.29 6.97
N ASN A 99 3.63 16.35 7.78
CA ASN A 99 4.69 15.43 7.38
C ASN A 99 4.28 14.56 6.17
N GLU A 100 3.04 14.09 6.12
CA GLU A 100 2.54 13.31 5.00
C GLU A 100 2.48 14.14 3.71
N VAL A 101 2.00 15.38 3.79
CA VAL A 101 2.00 16.33 2.67
C VAL A 101 3.43 16.59 2.20
N GLU A 102 4.37 16.83 3.10
CA GLU A 102 5.77 17.04 2.74
C GLU A 102 6.39 15.85 2.00
N ILE A 103 6.06 14.63 2.43
CA ILE A 103 6.51 13.40 1.75
C ILE A 103 5.89 13.32 0.35
N GLN A 104 4.58 13.51 0.23
CA GLN A 104 3.89 13.47 -1.07
C GLN A 104 4.40 14.55 -2.04
N GLU A 105 4.64 15.76 -1.56
CA GLU A 105 5.20 16.85 -2.35
C GLU A 105 6.59 16.51 -2.89
N LYS A 106 7.45 15.93 -2.05
CA LYS A 106 8.77 15.44 -2.47
C LYS A 106 8.69 14.33 -3.51
N ASP A 107 7.78 13.37 -3.33
CA ASP A 107 7.61 12.26 -4.26
C ASP A 107 7.08 12.74 -5.61
N LEU A 108 6.08 13.63 -5.63
CA LEU A 108 5.59 14.25 -6.86
C LEU A 108 6.67 15.06 -7.58
N THR A 109 7.48 15.79 -6.82
CA THR A 109 8.59 16.57 -7.38
C THR A 109 9.63 15.65 -8.03
N LYS A 110 10.01 14.55 -7.34
CA LYS A 110 10.93 13.53 -7.90
C LYS A 110 10.38 12.92 -9.17
N GLU A 111 9.11 12.52 -9.17
CA GLU A 111 8.46 11.93 -10.33
C GLU A 111 8.45 12.89 -11.53
N SER A 112 8.14 14.16 -11.31
CA SER A 112 8.19 15.20 -12.32
C SER A 112 9.60 15.41 -12.89
N ILE A 113 10.61 15.38 -12.04
CA ILE A 113 12.02 15.46 -12.47
C ILE A 113 12.39 14.23 -13.31
N TYR A 114 12.01 13.03 -12.89
CA TYR A 114 12.30 11.79 -13.61
C TYR A 114 11.64 11.75 -14.98
N GLU A 115 10.38 12.15 -15.07
CA GLU A 115 9.68 12.26 -16.36
C GLU A 115 10.34 13.29 -17.28
N THR A 116 10.72 14.43 -16.74
CA THR A 116 11.42 15.48 -17.50
C THR A 116 12.75 14.97 -18.04
N LEU A 117 13.56 14.32 -17.20
CA LEU A 117 14.85 13.73 -17.62
C LEU A 117 14.66 12.69 -18.73
N LEU A 118 13.67 11.79 -18.61
CA LEU A 118 13.37 10.79 -19.62
C LEU A 118 12.89 11.40 -20.94
N ASN A 119 12.11 12.47 -20.88
CA ASN A 119 11.58 13.16 -22.06
C ASN A 119 12.65 13.97 -22.81
N MET A 120 13.58 14.58 -22.07
CA MET A 120 14.69 15.34 -22.64
C MET A 120 15.78 14.45 -23.21
N ASN A 121 15.94 13.23 -22.71
CA ASN A 121 17.00 12.29 -23.10
C ASN A 121 16.39 11.01 -23.70
N LYS A 122 16.12 11.04 -25.00
CA LYS A 122 15.55 9.89 -25.72
C LYS A 122 16.65 8.95 -26.20
N PHE A 123 16.76 7.79 -25.57
CA PHE A 123 17.64 6.69 -25.97
C PHE A 123 16.98 5.34 -25.59
N SER A 124 17.46 4.26 -26.20
CA SER A 124 16.98 2.91 -25.91
C SER A 124 17.87 2.26 -24.86
N ALA A 125 17.25 1.68 -23.84
CA ALA A 125 17.97 0.86 -22.86
C ALA A 125 18.34 -0.53 -23.45
N PRO A 126 19.43 -1.19 -23.00
CA PRO A 126 19.76 -2.54 -23.41
C PRO A 126 18.64 -3.52 -23.03
N LYS A 127 18.15 -4.29 -24.01
CA LYS A 127 17.01 -5.21 -23.78
C LYS A 127 17.27 -6.26 -22.71
N SER A 128 18.51 -6.75 -22.59
CA SER A 128 18.89 -7.69 -21.53
C SER A 128 18.65 -7.11 -20.14
N THR A 129 19.15 -5.89 -19.90
CA THR A 129 19.01 -5.21 -18.61
C THR A 129 17.56 -4.87 -18.30
N VAL A 130 16.78 -4.48 -19.33
CA VAL A 130 15.31 -4.24 -19.16
C VAL A 130 14.59 -5.51 -18.75
N ASN A 131 14.91 -6.65 -19.37
CA ASN A 131 14.29 -7.93 -19.02
C ASN A 131 14.66 -8.37 -17.60
N GLU A 132 15.94 -8.29 -17.24
CA GLU A 132 16.39 -8.57 -15.86
C GLU A 132 15.67 -7.70 -14.83
N GLN A 133 15.53 -6.41 -15.12
CA GLN A 133 14.80 -5.49 -14.24
C GLN A 133 13.30 -5.81 -14.16
N ALA A 134 12.67 -6.22 -15.28
CA ALA A 134 11.28 -6.64 -15.30
C ALA A 134 11.05 -7.91 -14.47
N ASP A 135 11.98 -8.87 -14.55
CA ASP A 135 11.96 -10.08 -13.72
C ASP A 135 12.10 -9.75 -12.23
N LEU A 136 13.00 -8.83 -11.87
CA LEU A 136 13.14 -8.37 -10.48
C LEU A 136 11.83 -7.71 -9.97
N MET A 137 11.21 -6.86 -10.79
CA MET A 137 9.93 -6.22 -10.43
C MET A 137 8.81 -7.25 -10.26
N ARG A 138 8.78 -8.30 -11.08
CA ARG A 138 7.84 -9.41 -10.95
C ARG A 138 8.05 -10.15 -9.62
N LYS A 139 9.30 -10.50 -9.29
CA LYS A 139 9.65 -11.16 -8.03
C LYS A 139 9.20 -10.35 -6.83
N ASP A 140 9.46 -9.07 -6.82
CA ASP A 140 9.02 -8.15 -5.76
C ASP A 140 7.49 -8.13 -5.64
N ALA A 141 6.77 -8.06 -6.75
CA ALA A 141 5.31 -8.07 -6.75
C ALA A 141 4.74 -9.38 -6.18
N LEU A 142 5.32 -10.52 -6.55
CA LEU A 142 4.96 -11.83 -6.02
C LEU A 142 5.22 -11.92 -4.51
N MET A 143 6.38 -11.49 -4.04
CA MET A 143 6.72 -11.49 -2.61
C MET A 143 5.76 -10.65 -1.78
N ARG A 144 5.30 -9.51 -2.29
CA ARG A 144 4.33 -8.65 -1.58
C ARG A 144 2.97 -9.30 -1.33
N ILE A 145 2.58 -10.26 -2.17
CA ILE A 145 1.34 -11.03 -1.99
C ILE A 145 1.57 -12.41 -1.38
N GLY A 146 2.80 -12.69 -0.87
CA GLY A 146 3.14 -13.94 -0.20
C GLY A 146 3.39 -15.11 -1.15
N HIS A 147 3.67 -14.84 -2.43
CA HIS A 147 4.04 -15.84 -3.43
C HIS A 147 5.53 -15.81 -3.75
N THR A 148 6.04 -16.94 -4.25
CA THR A 148 7.38 -17.06 -4.84
C THR A 148 7.24 -17.46 -6.29
N GLU A 149 8.31 -17.38 -7.08
CA GLU A 149 8.30 -17.82 -8.48
C GLU A 149 7.89 -19.29 -8.62
N ASP A 150 8.29 -20.14 -7.67
CA ASP A 150 8.02 -21.57 -7.71
C ASP A 150 6.54 -21.94 -7.48
N ASN A 151 5.80 -21.09 -6.76
CA ASN A 151 4.38 -21.34 -6.43
C ASN A 151 3.40 -20.42 -7.14
N ALA A 152 3.90 -19.46 -7.92
CA ALA A 152 3.10 -18.58 -8.76
C ALA A 152 2.99 -19.19 -10.15
N GLY A 153 1.77 -19.37 -10.66
CA GLY A 153 1.57 -19.73 -12.07
C GLY A 153 2.11 -18.64 -13.01
N ASP A 154 2.47 -19.03 -14.22
CA ASP A 154 3.00 -18.09 -15.24
C ASP A 154 2.04 -16.95 -15.58
N ASP A 155 0.74 -17.16 -15.40
CA ASP A 155 -0.30 -16.16 -15.63
C ASP A 155 -0.40 -15.11 -14.51
N LEU A 156 0.18 -15.39 -13.33
CA LEU A 156 0.17 -14.45 -12.23
C LEU A 156 1.32 -13.44 -12.41
N PHE A 157 0.96 -12.21 -12.72
CA PHE A 157 1.91 -11.14 -13.04
C PHE A 157 2.90 -11.51 -14.17
N PRO A 158 2.46 -11.60 -15.44
CA PRO A 158 3.37 -11.83 -16.57
C PRO A 158 4.48 -10.78 -16.61
N VAL A 159 5.73 -11.19 -16.90
CA VAL A 159 6.89 -10.29 -16.99
C VAL A 159 6.63 -9.12 -17.94
N SER A 160 5.90 -9.37 -19.03
CA SER A 160 5.51 -8.35 -20.02
C SER A 160 4.82 -7.13 -19.42
N THR A 161 4.09 -7.31 -18.32
CA THR A 161 3.40 -6.22 -17.61
C THR A 161 4.38 -5.22 -16.97
N PHE A 162 5.60 -5.67 -16.69
CA PHE A 162 6.61 -4.84 -16.03
C PHE A 162 7.60 -4.20 -17.00
N VAL A 163 7.66 -4.63 -18.26
CA VAL A 163 8.69 -4.21 -19.24
C VAL A 163 8.73 -2.69 -19.41
N GLU A 164 7.59 -2.02 -19.54
CA GLU A 164 7.56 -0.56 -19.72
C GLU A 164 8.11 0.18 -18.49
N LYS A 165 7.74 -0.27 -17.29
CA LYS A 165 8.26 0.30 -16.03
C LYS A 165 9.73 0.00 -15.85
N ALA A 166 10.16 -1.20 -16.21
CA ALA A 166 11.57 -1.61 -16.18
C ALA A 166 12.41 -0.78 -17.15
N GLU A 167 11.93 -0.51 -18.35
CA GLU A 167 12.65 0.34 -19.31
C GLU A 167 12.84 1.76 -18.78
N LYS A 168 11.79 2.37 -18.23
CA LYS A 168 11.88 3.68 -17.58
C LYS A 168 12.89 3.68 -16.45
N ARG A 169 12.90 2.66 -15.62
CA ARG A 169 13.84 2.53 -14.50
C ARG A 169 15.29 2.41 -14.99
N VAL A 170 15.57 1.48 -15.90
CA VAL A 170 16.91 1.30 -16.45
C VAL A 170 17.43 2.56 -17.13
N ARG A 171 16.56 3.29 -17.87
CA ARG A 171 16.95 4.56 -18.48
C ARG A 171 17.31 5.61 -17.43
N LEU A 172 16.54 5.71 -16.37
CA LEU A 172 16.85 6.64 -15.26
C LEU A 172 18.17 6.26 -14.59
N ASP A 173 18.39 4.98 -14.29
CA ASP A 173 19.62 4.51 -13.65
C ASP A 173 20.86 4.83 -14.51
N LEU A 174 20.77 4.68 -15.83
CA LEU A 174 21.83 5.08 -16.77
C LEU A 174 22.06 6.59 -16.79
N LEU A 175 20.98 7.40 -16.77
CA LEU A 175 21.08 8.86 -16.71
C LEU A 175 21.71 9.31 -15.40
N PHE A 176 21.31 8.75 -14.28
CA PHE A 176 21.90 9.09 -12.99
C PHE A 176 23.36 8.69 -12.89
N ALA A 177 23.72 7.51 -13.38
CA ALA A 177 25.11 7.09 -13.43
C ALA A 177 25.99 8.09 -14.21
N GLU A 178 25.50 8.60 -15.35
CA GLU A 178 26.24 9.60 -16.13
C GLU A 178 26.25 10.97 -15.45
N LEU A 179 25.14 11.41 -14.83
CA LEU A 179 25.08 12.65 -14.06
C LEU A 179 26.05 12.65 -12.88
N ILE A 180 26.06 11.57 -12.09
CA ILE A 180 26.97 11.39 -10.95
C ILE A 180 28.42 11.51 -11.44
N LYS A 181 28.77 10.84 -12.53
CA LYS A 181 30.11 10.90 -13.12
C LYS A 181 30.45 12.28 -13.66
N HIS A 182 29.51 12.93 -14.37
CA HIS A 182 29.73 14.22 -15.01
C HIS A 182 29.94 15.35 -14.01
N PHE A 183 29.17 15.32 -12.92
CA PHE A 183 29.21 16.35 -11.87
C PHE A 183 30.13 15.97 -10.70
N ASP A 184 30.83 14.83 -10.76
CA ASP A 184 31.68 14.30 -9.67
C ASP A 184 30.95 14.29 -8.31
N ILE A 185 29.69 13.81 -8.33
CA ILE A 185 28.86 13.76 -7.12
C ILE A 185 29.38 12.65 -6.23
N ASN A 186 29.86 13.04 -5.06
CA ASN A 186 30.36 12.10 -4.06
C ASN A 186 29.55 12.22 -2.77
N VAL A 187 29.02 11.10 -2.31
CA VAL A 187 28.28 11.04 -1.05
C VAL A 187 29.28 11.07 0.11
N SER A 188 29.21 12.11 0.93
CA SER A 188 30.05 12.23 2.10
C SER A 188 29.56 11.32 3.24
N LYS A 189 30.42 11.07 4.23
CA LYS A 189 29.99 10.35 5.43
C LYS A 189 28.91 11.13 6.18
N GLU A 190 28.99 12.46 6.18
CA GLU A 190 28.01 13.33 6.83
C GLU A 190 26.63 13.21 6.20
N ASP A 191 26.53 13.07 4.87
CA ASP A 191 25.27 12.87 4.16
C ASP A 191 24.60 11.55 4.58
N VAL A 192 25.39 10.47 4.69
CA VAL A 192 24.91 9.17 5.17
C VAL A 192 24.46 9.24 6.62
N ASP A 193 25.24 9.89 7.48
CA ASP A 193 24.92 10.05 8.89
C ASP A 193 23.62 10.87 9.06
N ASN A 194 23.44 11.95 8.30
CA ASN A 194 22.20 12.74 8.27
C ASN A 194 20.99 11.93 7.77
N PHE A 195 21.19 11.09 6.77
CA PHE A 195 20.15 10.20 6.29
C PHE A 195 19.74 9.18 7.35
N ILE A 196 20.72 8.55 8.05
CA ILE A 196 20.47 7.61 9.13
C ILE A 196 19.74 8.32 10.30
N GLU A 197 20.13 9.53 10.64
CA GLU A 197 19.46 10.35 11.66
C GLU A 197 17.98 10.54 11.33
N LYS A 198 17.69 10.95 10.11
CA LYS A 198 16.32 11.15 9.63
C LYS A 198 15.51 9.86 9.62
N GLU A 199 16.08 8.75 9.13
CA GLU A 199 15.40 7.46 9.12
C GLU A 199 15.18 6.94 10.54
N SER A 200 16.16 7.12 11.45
CA SER A 200 16.06 6.67 12.83
C SER A 200 14.88 7.31 13.59
N SER A 201 14.53 8.54 13.25
CA SER A 201 13.40 9.26 13.88
C SER A 201 12.04 8.60 13.68
N ARG A 202 11.92 7.67 12.72
CA ARG A 202 10.70 6.88 12.46
C ARG A 202 10.55 5.69 13.41
N TYR A 203 11.61 5.34 14.14
CA TYR A 203 11.62 4.19 15.03
C TYR A 203 11.36 4.59 16.47
N LYS A 204 10.82 3.68 17.26
CA LYS A 204 10.50 3.91 18.68
C LYS A 204 11.75 4.17 19.53
N ASP A 205 12.88 3.61 19.14
CA ASP A 205 14.20 3.82 19.77
C ASP A 205 15.22 4.18 18.68
N PRO A 206 15.38 5.48 18.37
CA PRO A 206 16.33 5.96 17.36
C PRO A 206 17.78 5.57 17.62
N GLU A 207 18.21 5.60 18.87
CA GLU A 207 19.59 5.29 19.24
C GLU A 207 19.92 3.80 19.03
N GLN A 208 18.99 2.93 19.37
CA GLN A 208 19.14 1.49 19.11
C GLN A 208 19.23 1.20 17.60
N TYR A 209 18.40 1.88 16.80
CA TYR A 209 18.46 1.76 15.35
C TYR A 209 19.79 2.22 14.76
N LYS A 210 20.30 3.39 15.16
CA LYS A 210 21.60 3.92 14.72
C LYS A 210 22.74 2.96 15.04
N LYS A 211 22.74 2.44 16.27
CA LYS A 211 23.76 1.48 16.72
C LYS A 211 23.70 0.18 15.93
N TRP A 212 22.49 -0.30 15.63
CA TRP A 212 22.31 -1.50 14.82
C TRP A 212 22.81 -1.30 13.39
N ILE A 213 22.44 -0.19 12.75
CA ILE A 213 22.89 0.16 11.39
C ILE A 213 24.42 0.31 11.31
N SER A 214 25.03 0.97 12.32
CA SER A 214 26.50 1.16 12.36
C SER A 214 27.27 -0.16 12.40
N GLY A 215 26.65 -1.24 12.87
CA GLY A 215 27.19 -2.59 12.86
C GLY A 215 26.98 -3.38 11.55
N GLN A 216 26.32 -2.78 10.54
CA GLN A 216 25.93 -3.44 9.29
C GLN A 216 26.58 -2.77 8.06
N PRO A 217 27.83 -3.14 7.68
CA PRO A 217 28.54 -2.50 6.57
C PRO A 217 27.77 -2.54 5.24
N GLN A 218 27.06 -3.65 4.96
CA GLN A 218 26.27 -3.80 3.74
C GLN A 218 25.09 -2.82 3.69
N GLN A 219 24.44 -2.55 4.82
CA GLN A 219 23.35 -1.59 4.91
C GLN A 219 23.86 -0.14 4.73
N LEU A 220 25.02 0.17 5.29
CA LEU A 220 25.66 1.47 5.10
C LEU A 220 26.00 1.73 3.62
N GLU A 221 26.50 0.73 2.91
CA GLU A 221 26.73 0.86 1.47
C GLU A 221 25.41 1.05 0.69
N GLN A 222 24.35 0.36 1.06
CA GLN A 222 23.02 0.59 0.46
C GLN A 222 22.55 2.03 0.70
N PHE A 223 22.75 2.58 1.90
CA PHE A 223 22.38 3.96 2.19
C PHE A 223 23.20 4.97 1.37
N ARG A 224 24.48 4.71 1.15
CA ARG A 224 25.29 5.54 0.24
C ARG A 224 24.77 5.58 -1.20
N MET A 225 24.10 4.51 -1.64
CA MET A 225 23.49 4.48 -2.97
C MET A 225 22.12 5.17 -3.04
N ILE A 226 21.50 5.43 -1.88
CA ILE A 226 20.18 6.07 -1.79
C ILE A 226 20.30 7.59 -1.58
N VAL A 227 21.34 8.02 -0.88
CA VAL A 227 21.68 9.42 -0.63
C VAL A 227 22.29 10.08 -1.86
#